data_c19fe8d8759d6fc894cd08f387811672
#
_entry.id   c19fe8d8759d6fc894cd08f387811672
#
_cell.length_a   1.000
_cell.length_b   1.000
_cell.length_c   1.000
_cell.angle_alpha   90.00
_cell.angle_beta   90.00
_cell.angle_gamma   90.00
#
_symmetry.space_group_name_H-M   'P 1'
#
loop_
_entity.id
_entity.type
_entity.pdbx_description
1 polymer ?
#
loop_
_entity_poly.entity_id
_entity_poly.type
_entity_poly.pdbx_seq_one_letter_code
_entity_poly.pdbx_strand_id
1 'polypeptide(L)'
;IKKFKLSNYFKNVAIRPGKPILFAKFKNKEKSFFGLPGNPISSAACFRFFVYPYLLNILGVKSEKSFKARLKNKFEKKKNLTRFIKSKLITTKSGNLYIEVLTGQESFRIKSFVKSNVWSLFKAGKSTFKKNEIIDCYIPLGWDKNHFL
;
A
#
# COMPACT_ATOMS: atom_id res chain seq x y z
N ILE A 1 -4.24 21.33 14.70
CA ILE A 1 -3.18 21.65 13.73
C ILE A 1 -2.68 23.08 13.95
N LYS A 2 -3.56 24.09 14.06
CA LYS A 2 -3.15 25.50 14.28
C LYS A 2 -2.23 25.70 15.50
N LYS A 3 -2.46 24.95 16.60
CA LYS A 3 -1.66 25.03 17.85
C LYS A 3 -0.19 24.61 17.65
N PHE A 4 0.13 23.77 16.66
CA PHE A 4 1.47 23.20 16.45
C PHE A 4 2.27 23.88 15.34
N LYS A 5 1.80 24.97 14.73
CA LYS A 5 2.48 25.66 13.62
C LYS A 5 2.98 24.69 12.54
N LEU A 6 2.09 23.83 12.00
CA LEU A 6 2.39 22.84 10.98
C LEU A 6 2.18 23.42 9.57
N SER A 7 3.09 23.11 8.65
CA SER A 7 2.92 23.28 7.22
C SER A 7 2.40 21.98 6.61
N ASN A 8 1.17 22.00 6.07
CA ASN A 8 0.58 20.84 5.42
C ASN A 8 1.15 20.67 4.02
N TYR A 9 1.61 19.48 3.68
CA TYR A 9 2.07 19.12 2.34
C TYR A 9 0.97 18.43 1.55
N PHE A 10 0.25 17.47 2.18
CA PHE A 10 -0.93 16.88 1.56
C PHE A 10 -1.94 16.38 2.62
N LYS A 11 -3.20 16.31 2.19
CA LYS A 11 -4.32 15.75 2.94
C LYS A 11 -5.34 15.16 1.96
N ASN A 12 -6.00 14.05 2.34
CA ASN A 12 -7.05 13.41 1.52
C ASN A 12 -6.57 12.98 0.13
N VAL A 13 -5.67 12.01 0.09
CA VAL A 13 -5.13 11.45 -1.16
C VAL A 13 -6.16 10.54 -1.84
N ALA A 14 -6.18 10.49 -3.18
CA ALA A 14 -7.10 9.66 -3.97
C ALA A 14 -6.71 8.16 -3.96
N ILE A 15 -6.67 7.57 -2.76
CA ILE A 15 -6.32 6.17 -2.51
C ILE A 15 -7.43 5.44 -1.72
N ARG A 16 -7.41 4.11 -1.77
CA ARG A 16 -8.24 3.25 -0.92
C ARG A 16 -7.53 1.93 -0.63
N PRO A 17 -7.43 1.51 0.66
CA PRO A 17 -7.79 2.26 1.87
C PRO A 17 -6.83 3.41 2.13
N GLY A 18 -7.17 4.34 3.04
CA GLY A 18 -6.24 5.36 3.53
C GLY A 18 -6.48 6.80 3.03
N LYS A 19 -7.59 7.10 2.32
CA LYS A 19 -7.90 8.44 1.81
C LYS A 19 -7.57 9.60 2.79
N PRO A 20 -7.94 9.56 4.09
CA PRO A 20 -7.76 10.69 5.02
C PRO A 20 -6.34 10.84 5.57
N ILE A 21 -5.32 10.24 4.96
CA ILE A 21 -3.93 10.46 5.36
C ILE A 21 -3.56 11.93 5.25
N LEU A 22 -2.77 12.39 6.21
CA LEU A 22 -2.20 13.74 6.27
C LEU A 22 -0.68 13.65 6.41
N PHE A 23 0.04 14.52 5.71
CA PHE A 23 1.46 14.77 5.95
C PHE A 23 1.72 16.25 6.14
N ALA A 24 2.46 16.59 7.19
CA ALA A 24 2.84 17.95 7.53
C ALA A 24 4.25 17.98 8.14
N LYS A 25 4.87 19.17 8.13
CA LYS A 25 6.12 19.43 8.85
C LYS A 25 5.93 20.57 9.85
N PHE A 26 6.65 20.52 10.95
CA PHE A 26 6.73 21.64 11.89
C PHE A 26 7.53 22.79 11.27
N LYS A 27 7.00 24.02 11.28
CA LYS A 27 7.62 25.15 10.57
C LYS A 27 9.06 25.44 10.98
N ASN A 28 9.42 25.25 12.24
CA ASN A 28 10.71 25.59 12.80
C ASN A 28 11.50 24.38 13.33
N LYS A 29 11.18 23.17 12.87
CA LYS A 29 11.83 21.93 13.33
C LYS A 29 11.90 20.94 12.18
N GLU A 30 13.00 20.23 12.07
CA GLU A 30 13.13 19.10 11.12
C GLU A 30 12.29 17.89 11.51
N LYS A 31 11.11 18.14 12.07
CA LYS A 31 10.18 17.11 12.51
C LYS A 31 9.00 17.00 11.55
N SER A 32 8.70 15.78 11.19
CA SER A 32 7.57 15.44 10.32
C SER A 32 6.41 14.87 11.11
N PHE A 33 5.21 15.09 10.64
CA PHE A 33 3.97 14.62 11.23
C PHE A 33 3.13 13.88 10.18
N PHE A 34 2.73 12.65 10.50
CA PHE A 34 1.77 11.87 9.73
C PHE A 34 0.49 11.69 10.54
N GLY A 35 -0.64 12.11 9.98
CA GLY A 35 -1.97 11.78 10.48
C GLY A 35 -2.48 10.55 9.76
N LEU A 36 -2.55 9.41 10.46
CA LEU A 36 -3.04 8.16 9.91
C LEU A 36 -4.54 7.98 10.20
N PRO A 37 -5.28 7.27 9.33
CA PRO A 37 -6.67 6.91 9.60
C PRO A 37 -6.79 6.05 10.87
N GLY A 38 -7.89 6.17 11.61
CA GLY A 38 -8.14 5.32 12.80
C GLY A 38 -8.45 3.86 12.48
N ASN A 39 -8.83 3.55 11.23
CA ASN A 39 -9.10 2.16 10.83
C ASN A 39 -7.79 1.38 10.66
N PRO A 40 -7.61 0.21 11.31
CA PRO A 40 -6.34 -0.55 11.32
C PRO A 40 -5.78 -0.86 9.93
N ILE A 41 -6.60 -1.33 9.00
CA ILE A 41 -6.15 -1.67 7.64
C ILE A 41 -5.76 -0.41 6.86
N SER A 42 -6.47 0.69 7.07
CA SER A 42 -6.14 1.97 6.45
C SER A 42 -4.83 2.53 7.01
N SER A 43 -4.60 2.42 8.33
CA SER A 43 -3.34 2.80 8.97
C SER A 43 -2.19 1.94 8.47
N ALA A 44 -2.37 0.62 8.37
CA ALA A 44 -1.35 -0.30 7.85
C ALA A 44 -0.96 0.04 6.40
N ALA A 45 -1.95 0.31 5.52
CA ALA A 45 -1.68 0.73 4.16
C ALA A 45 -0.96 2.09 4.10
N CYS A 46 -1.42 3.08 4.88
CA CYS A 46 -0.78 4.38 4.94
C CYS A 46 0.64 4.31 5.49
N PHE A 47 0.87 3.51 6.53
CA PHE A 47 2.21 3.28 7.05
C PHE A 47 3.10 2.65 5.97
N ARG A 48 2.64 1.55 5.35
CA ARG A 48 3.39 0.80 4.34
C ARG A 48 3.81 1.64 3.13
N PHE A 49 2.91 2.50 2.63
CA PHE A 49 3.12 3.20 1.35
C PHE A 49 3.50 4.67 1.47
N PHE A 50 3.44 5.26 2.66
CA PHE A 50 3.81 6.67 2.87
C PHE A 50 4.83 6.85 3.98
N VAL A 51 4.59 6.29 5.17
CA VAL A 51 5.50 6.48 6.31
C VAL A 51 6.79 5.69 6.11
N TYR A 52 6.70 4.42 5.78
CA TYR A 52 7.86 3.53 5.63
C TYR A 52 8.82 4.00 4.52
N PRO A 53 8.38 4.34 3.29
CA PRO A 53 9.29 4.90 2.29
C PRO A 53 9.93 6.22 2.72
N TYR A 54 9.19 7.04 3.46
CA TYR A 54 9.71 8.28 4.02
C TYR A 54 10.82 8.01 5.05
N LEU A 55 10.65 7.04 5.94
CA LEU A 55 11.67 6.63 6.90
C LEU A 55 12.91 6.08 6.21
N LEU A 56 12.77 5.22 5.19
CA LEU A 56 13.89 4.73 4.40
C LEU A 56 14.69 5.88 3.77
N ASN A 57 13.98 6.88 3.24
CA ASN A 57 14.61 8.06 2.65
C ASN A 57 15.42 8.86 3.68
N ILE A 58 14.88 9.09 4.89
CA ILE A 58 15.61 9.79 5.98
C ILE A 58 16.85 9.01 6.39
N LEU A 59 16.77 7.68 6.44
CA LEU A 59 17.87 6.80 6.82
C LEU A 59 18.91 6.60 5.70
N GLY A 60 18.74 7.24 4.54
CA GLY A 60 19.60 7.04 3.37
C GLY A 60 19.53 5.65 2.75
N VAL A 61 18.51 4.87 3.12
CA VAL A 61 18.31 3.52 2.59
C VAL A 61 17.59 3.60 1.24
N LYS A 62 18.05 2.82 0.26
CA LYS A 62 17.39 2.71 -1.05
C LYS A 62 15.91 2.39 -0.91
N SER A 63 15.08 3.11 -1.65
CA SER A 63 13.65 2.83 -1.72
C SER A 63 13.40 1.43 -2.27
N GLU A 64 12.45 0.73 -1.66
CA GLU A 64 12.01 -0.58 -2.10
C GLU A 64 11.38 -0.52 -3.50
N LYS A 65 11.73 -1.47 -4.35
CA LYS A 65 11.10 -1.65 -5.67
C LYS A 65 9.96 -2.67 -5.57
N SER A 66 8.88 -2.43 -6.31
CA SER A 66 7.84 -3.44 -6.50
C SER A 66 8.40 -4.64 -7.26
N PHE A 67 7.90 -5.82 -6.95
CA PHE A 67 8.02 -6.97 -7.83
C PHE A 67 6.75 -7.13 -8.68
N LYS A 68 6.81 -7.93 -9.72
CA LYS A 68 5.72 -8.12 -10.67
C LYS A 68 5.09 -9.50 -10.50
N ALA A 69 3.76 -9.56 -10.51
CA ALA A 69 3.01 -10.82 -10.52
C ALA A 69 1.82 -10.74 -11.47
N ARG A 70 1.37 -11.87 -12.00
CA ARG A 70 0.21 -11.94 -12.90
C ARG A 70 -1.09 -12.00 -12.11
N LEU A 71 -2.10 -11.28 -12.56
CA LEU A 71 -3.41 -11.31 -11.96
C LEU A 71 -4.12 -12.64 -12.29
N LYS A 72 -4.54 -13.40 -11.27
CA LYS A 72 -5.19 -14.71 -11.44
C LYS A 72 -6.57 -14.60 -12.07
N ASN A 73 -7.36 -13.59 -11.65
CA ASN A 73 -8.73 -13.37 -12.11
C ASN A 73 -8.91 -11.89 -12.48
N LYS A 74 -9.89 -11.58 -13.34
CA LYS A 74 -10.31 -10.22 -13.64
C LYS A 74 -10.60 -9.45 -12.34
N PHE A 75 -10.20 -8.18 -12.29
CA PHE A 75 -10.47 -7.28 -11.15
C PHE A 75 -10.98 -5.92 -11.64
N GLU A 76 -11.96 -5.38 -10.94
CA GLU A 76 -12.55 -4.07 -11.25
C GLU A 76 -12.51 -3.12 -10.05
N LYS A 77 -12.32 -1.84 -10.34
CA LYS A 77 -12.31 -0.76 -9.34
C LYS A 77 -12.76 0.57 -9.95
N LYS A 78 -13.01 1.58 -9.13
CA LYS A 78 -13.24 2.95 -9.60
C LYS A 78 -11.98 3.49 -10.29
N LYS A 79 -12.15 4.08 -11.50
CA LYS A 79 -11.06 4.56 -12.36
C LYS A 79 -10.17 5.61 -11.68
N ASN A 80 -10.77 6.53 -10.93
CA ASN A 80 -10.10 7.69 -10.30
C ASN A 80 -9.41 7.41 -8.98
N LEU A 81 -9.38 6.16 -8.51
CA LEU A 81 -8.72 5.78 -7.25
C LEU A 81 -7.57 4.83 -7.50
N THR A 82 -6.44 5.07 -6.85
CA THR A 82 -5.41 4.05 -6.64
C THR A 82 -5.84 3.14 -5.50
N ARG A 83 -5.73 1.81 -5.69
CA ARG A 83 -6.10 0.85 -4.67
C ARG A 83 -4.91 0.03 -4.22
N PHE A 84 -4.73 -0.04 -2.90
CA PHE A 84 -3.87 -1.00 -2.23
C PHE A 84 -4.73 -2.19 -1.82
N ILE A 85 -4.50 -3.32 -2.46
CA ILE A 85 -5.36 -4.50 -2.38
C ILE A 85 -4.66 -5.61 -1.60
N LYS A 86 -5.36 -6.18 -0.63
CA LYS A 86 -4.95 -7.38 0.10
C LYS A 86 -5.06 -8.57 -0.84
N SER A 87 -3.94 -9.20 -1.14
CA SER A 87 -3.88 -10.30 -2.10
C SER A 87 -3.08 -11.48 -1.53
N LYS A 88 -3.27 -12.63 -2.13
CA LYS A 88 -2.46 -13.82 -1.89
C LYS A 88 -1.52 -14.02 -3.06
N LEU A 89 -0.23 -14.02 -2.80
CA LEU A 89 0.79 -14.40 -3.75
C LEU A 89 0.83 -15.93 -3.84
N ILE A 90 0.84 -16.44 -5.06
CA ILE A 90 0.84 -17.86 -5.39
C ILE A 90 1.99 -18.09 -6.37
N THR A 91 2.87 -19.04 -6.04
CA THR A 91 3.93 -19.50 -6.94
C THR A 91 3.48 -20.83 -7.57
N THR A 92 3.58 -20.93 -8.89
CA THR A 92 3.32 -22.19 -9.60
C THR A 92 4.55 -23.09 -9.55
N LYS A 93 4.39 -24.37 -9.88
CA LYS A 93 5.51 -25.34 -10.00
C LYS A 93 6.57 -24.89 -11.02
N SER A 94 6.18 -24.11 -12.03
CA SER A 94 7.06 -23.52 -13.05
C SER A 94 7.69 -22.18 -12.63
N GLY A 95 7.57 -21.75 -11.38
CA GLY A 95 8.15 -20.51 -10.87
C GLY A 95 7.38 -19.23 -11.21
N ASN A 96 6.25 -19.30 -11.92
CA ASN A 96 5.46 -18.12 -12.21
C ASN A 96 4.74 -17.58 -10.98
N LEU A 97 4.74 -16.26 -10.82
CA LEU A 97 4.08 -15.55 -9.74
C LEU A 97 2.69 -15.08 -10.16
N TYR A 98 1.68 -15.46 -9.37
CA TYR A 98 0.31 -15.00 -9.52
C TYR A 98 -0.18 -14.33 -8.25
N ILE A 99 -1.07 -13.36 -8.39
CA ILE A 99 -1.82 -12.79 -7.28
C ILE A 99 -3.31 -13.11 -7.41
N GLU A 100 -3.88 -13.49 -6.29
CA GLU A 100 -5.32 -13.65 -6.11
C GLU A 100 -5.82 -12.53 -5.21
N VAL A 101 -6.73 -11.71 -5.74
CA VAL A 101 -7.39 -10.66 -4.95
C VAL A 101 -8.33 -11.34 -3.96
N LEU A 102 -8.10 -11.12 -2.67
CA LEU A 102 -8.94 -11.70 -1.62
C LEU A 102 -10.30 -10.99 -1.56
N THR A 103 -11.33 -11.72 -1.17
CA THR A 103 -12.63 -11.15 -0.80
C THR A 103 -12.50 -10.33 0.48
N GLY A 104 -13.45 -9.42 0.75
CA GLY A 104 -13.42 -8.62 1.99
C GLY A 104 -12.34 -7.54 1.95
N GLN A 105 -12.31 -6.75 0.87
CA GLN A 105 -11.36 -5.63 0.69
C GLN A 105 -11.70 -4.39 1.53
N GLU A 106 -12.80 -4.40 2.25
CA GLU A 106 -13.22 -3.31 3.13
C GLU A 106 -12.19 -3.13 4.26
N SER A 107 -11.96 -1.89 4.66
CA SER A 107 -10.92 -1.54 5.63
C SER A 107 -11.17 -2.05 7.05
N PHE A 108 -12.38 -2.46 7.36
CA PHE A 108 -12.73 -3.09 8.65
C PHE A 108 -12.62 -4.63 8.65
N ARG A 109 -12.39 -5.26 7.50
CA ARG A 109 -12.29 -6.72 7.38
C ARG A 109 -10.88 -7.23 7.65
N ILE A 110 -10.57 -7.47 8.93
CA ILE A 110 -9.25 -7.93 9.39
C ILE A 110 -8.92 -9.35 8.88
N LYS A 111 -9.91 -10.25 8.79
CA LYS A 111 -9.69 -11.64 8.31
C LYS A 111 -8.98 -11.71 6.96
N SER A 112 -9.35 -10.85 6.01
CA SER A 112 -8.69 -10.80 4.69
C SER A 112 -7.27 -10.23 4.77
N PHE A 113 -6.99 -9.35 5.74
CA PHE A 113 -5.65 -8.83 5.97
C PHE A 113 -4.71 -9.91 6.52
N VAL A 114 -5.17 -10.68 7.51
CA VAL A 114 -4.41 -11.81 8.08
C VAL A 114 -4.12 -12.89 7.04
N LYS A 115 -5.05 -13.14 6.12
CA LYS A 115 -4.89 -14.12 5.03
C LYS A 115 -4.02 -13.62 3.87
N SER A 116 -3.76 -12.32 3.79
CA SER A 116 -2.93 -11.74 2.72
C SER A 116 -1.45 -11.89 3.06
N ASN A 117 -0.63 -12.15 2.04
CA ASN A 117 0.82 -12.17 2.15
C ASN A 117 1.48 -11.16 1.19
N VAL A 118 0.68 -10.35 0.48
CA VAL A 118 1.15 -9.34 -0.46
C VAL A 118 0.14 -8.19 -0.58
N TRP A 119 0.67 -6.98 -0.77
CA TRP A 119 -0.08 -5.83 -1.23
C TRP A 119 0.03 -5.72 -2.74
N SER A 120 -1.10 -5.64 -3.44
CA SER A 120 -1.15 -5.40 -4.89
C SER A 120 -1.60 -3.99 -5.18
N LEU A 121 -0.89 -3.29 -6.06
CA LEU A 121 -1.12 -1.88 -6.40
C LEU A 121 -1.88 -1.75 -7.71
N PHE A 122 -3.10 -1.27 -7.66
CA PHE A 122 -3.95 -0.96 -8.82
C PHE A 122 -4.06 0.55 -8.98
N LYS A 123 -3.25 1.14 -9.87
CA LYS A 123 -3.14 2.58 -10.10
C LYS A 123 -4.44 3.20 -10.60
N ALA A 124 -4.63 4.49 -10.32
CA ALA A 124 -5.69 5.30 -10.94
C ALA A 124 -5.51 5.36 -12.48
N GLY A 125 -6.54 5.80 -13.20
CA GLY A 125 -6.54 5.88 -14.65
C GLY A 125 -7.17 4.68 -15.36
N LYS A 126 -7.26 3.52 -14.68
CA LYS A 126 -7.84 2.28 -15.20
C LYS A 126 -8.85 1.70 -14.23
N SER A 127 -9.97 1.18 -14.74
CA SER A 127 -11.05 0.58 -13.94
C SER A 127 -11.06 -0.95 -13.98
N THR A 128 -10.65 -1.54 -15.11
CA THR A 128 -10.71 -2.99 -15.36
C THR A 128 -9.32 -3.53 -15.62
N PHE A 129 -8.96 -4.58 -14.90
CA PHE A 129 -7.70 -5.32 -15.03
C PHE A 129 -8.01 -6.75 -15.45
N LYS A 130 -7.40 -7.21 -16.54
CA LYS A 130 -7.67 -8.53 -17.14
C LYS A 130 -6.91 -9.64 -16.40
N LYS A 131 -7.39 -10.88 -16.52
CA LYS A 131 -6.62 -12.08 -16.15
C LYS A 131 -5.24 -12.04 -16.84
N ASN A 132 -4.20 -12.49 -16.15
CA ASN A 132 -2.79 -12.50 -16.57
C ASN A 132 -2.14 -11.10 -16.73
N GLU A 133 -2.85 -10.03 -16.47
CA GLU A 133 -2.25 -8.68 -16.45
C GLU A 133 -1.20 -8.58 -15.34
N ILE A 134 -0.08 -7.91 -15.65
CA ILE A 134 1.03 -7.73 -14.71
C ILE A 134 0.72 -6.59 -13.74
N ILE A 135 0.82 -6.89 -12.45
CA ILE A 135 0.49 -5.97 -11.34
C ILE A 135 1.73 -5.74 -10.49
N ASP A 136 1.93 -4.50 -10.05
CA ASP A 136 2.93 -4.13 -9.05
C ASP A 136 2.56 -4.69 -7.68
N CYS A 137 3.48 -5.39 -7.05
CA CYS A 137 3.29 -6.03 -5.77
C CYS A 137 4.37 -5.62 -4.77
N TYR A 138 3.98 -5.58 -3.50
CA TYR A 138 4.85 -5.24 -2.37
C TYR A 138 4.65 -6.22 -1.23
N ILE A 139 5.73 -6.68 -0.63
CA ILE A 139 5.66 -7.52 0.56
C ILE A 139 5.14 -6.70 1.74
N PRO A 140 4.39 -7.30 2.69
CA PRO A 140 4.09 -6.68 3.98
C PRO A 140 5.38 -6.32 4.73
N LEU A 141 5.32 -5.31 5.61
CA LEU A 141 6.44 -4.99 6.49
C LEU A 141 6.77 -6.16 7.42
N GLY A 142 8.04 -6.28 7.77
CA GLY A 142 8.53 -7.32 8.68
C GLY A 142 8.98 -8.60 7.98
N TRP A 143 8.89 -8.67 6.65
CA TRP A 143 9.52 -9.75 5.90
C TRP A 143 10.98 -9.37 5.62
N ASP A 144 11.87 -10.00 6.32
CA ASP A 144 13.30 -9.88 6.05
C ASP A 144 13.60 -10.51 4.68
N LYS A 145 14.45 -9.83 3.88
CA LYS A 145 14.92 -10.35 2.60
C LYS A 145 15.64 -11.70 2.74
N ASN A 146 16.14 -12.00 3.92
CA ASN A 146 16.82 -13.24 4.25
C ASN A 146 15.90 -14.48 4.33
N HIS A 147 14.57 -14.30 4.28
CA HIS A 147 13.62 -15.42 4.24
C HIS A 147 13.33 -15.93 2.83
N PHE A 148 14.01 -15.39 1.80
CA PHE A 148 13.86 -15.79 0.40
C PHE A 148 15.17 -16.25 -0.27
N LEU A 149 16.21 -16.46 0.53
CA LEU A 149 17.47 -17.06 0.07
C LEU A 149 17.56 -18.50 0.53
#